data_763a042e563a30cab19d9b3cb177aa9b
#
_entry.id   763a042e563a30cab19d9b3cb177aa9b
#
_cell.length_a   1.000
_cell.length_b   1.000
_cell.length_c   1.000
_cell.angle_alpha   90.00
_cell.angle_beta   90.00
_cell.angle_gamma   90.00
#
_symmetry.space_group_name_H-M   'P 1'
#
loop_
_entity.id
_entity.type
_entity.pdbx_description
1 polymer ?
#
loop_
_entity_poly.entity_id
_entity_poly.type
_entity_poly.pdbx_seq_one_letter_code
_entity_poly.pdbx_strand_id
1 'polypeptide(L)'
;MLPKPVADRSSVEEGAKTNVLKEFFGTFYSFFKKRGVWVAVLFILLYRFPEAQLVKMINPFFLDPVEAGGLGMNTTQVGLVYGTIGIIGLTVGGILGGFIVSRIGLKRSLWPMALSLTLPCLVFCWMSMAQPDPNHLLDMILINGAVFIEQFGYGVGFTSFMLYMMYFAEGPSKTSHYAICTAFMALGMMLPGMFAGWIQQQLGYVNFFWWIMLCCGVTLAVTALIKVDPSFGVKQK
;
A
#
# COMPACT_ATOMS: atom_id res chain seq x y z
N MET A 1 -30.72 -10.16 -6.99
CA MET A 1 -30.17 -9.81 -8.31
C MET A 1 -29.42 -8.50 -8.17
N LEU A 2 -28.11 -8.50 -8.37
CA LEU A 2 -27.32 -7.26 -8.40
C LEU A 2 -27.62 -6.50 -9.70
N PRO A 3 -27.85 -5.18 -9.68
CA PRO A 3 -28.07 -4.41 -10.89
C PRO A 3 -26.80 -4.42 -11.75
N LYS A 4 -26.93 -4.77 -13.03
CA LYS A 4 -25.80 -4.71 -13.98
C LYS A 4 -25.39 -3.25 -14.17
N PRO A 5 -24.08 -2.93 -14.08
CA PRO A 5 -23.61 -1.57 -14.32
C PRO A 5 -23.95 -1.12 -15.75
N VAL A 6 -24.41 0.10 -15.89
CA VAL A 6 -24.83 0.68 -17.19
C VAL A 6 -23.69 0.72 -18.23
N ALA A 7 -22.42 0.68 -17.77
CA ALA A 7 -21.23 0.67 -18.62
C ALA A 7 -20.99 -0.65 -19.37
N ASP A 8 -21.61 -1.76 -18.97
CA ASP A 8 -21.42 -3.08 -19.63
C ASP A 8 -22.37 -3.29 -20.83
N ARG A 9 -23.22 -2.33 -21.16
CA ARG A 9 -24.19 -2.46 -22.27
C ARG A 9 -23.66 -2.12 -23.65
N SER A 10 -22.44 -1.60 -23.78
CA SER A 10 -21.90 -1.13 -25.07
C SER A 10 -21.10 -2.16 -25.87
N SER A 11 -21.00 -3.42 -25.43
CA SER A 11 -20.15 -4.41 -26.07
C SER A 11 -20.85 -5.67 -26.62
N VAL A 12 -22.18 -5.67 -26.70
CA VAL A 12 -22.92 -6.80 -27.31
C VAL A 12 -23.85 -6.24 -28.41
N GLU A 13 -23.24 -5.75 -29.49
CA GLU A 13 -23.88 -5.81 -30.81
C GLU A 13 -23.35 -7.05 -31.53
N GLU A 14 -24.26 -7.97 -31.82
CA GLU A 14 -24.04 -9.19 -32.56
C GLU A 14 -23.43 -8.89 -33.93
N GLY A 15 -22.31 -9.57 -34.25
CA GLY A 15 -21.89 -9.77 -35.62
C GLY A 15 -20.53 -9.21 -36.05
N ALA A 16 -19.81 -8.44 -35.26
CA ALA A 16 -18.43 -8.10 -35.55
C ALA A 16 -17.48 -9.03 -34.77
N LYS A 17 -16.61 -9.74 -35.45
CA LYS A 17 -15.39 -10.29 -34.85
C LYS A 17 -14.57 -9.10 -34.34
N THR A 18 -14.90 -8.63 -33.15
CA THR A 18 -14.19 -7.57 -32.44
C THR A 18 -12.77 -8.09 -32.30
N ASN A 19 -11.83 -7.34 -32.88
CA ASN A 19 -10.42 -7.69 -32.85
C ASN A 19 -9.96 -7.41 -31.42
N VAL A 20 -10.07 -8.39 -30.52
CA VAL A 20 -9.78 -8.30 -29.07
C VAL A 20 -8.44 -7.60 -28.82
N LEU A 21 -7.47 -7.84 -29.73
CA LEU A 21 -6.19 -7.13 -29.69
C LEU A 21 -6.33 -5.62 -29.94
N LYS A 22 -7.21 -5.21 -30.87
CA LYS A 22 -7.44 -3.80 -31.19
C LYS A 22 -8.12 -3.08 -30.01
N GLU A 23 -9.07 -3.73 -29.35
CA GLU A 23 -9.70 -3.20 -28.15
C GLU A 23 -8.74 -3.11 -26.97
N PHE A 24 -7.92 -4.14 -26.79
CA PHE A 24 -6.87 -4.17 -25.79
C PHE A 24 -5.88 -3.01 -25.98
N PHE A 25 -5.29 -2.86 -27.17
CA PHE A 25 -4.37 -1.74 -27.47
C PHE A 25 -5.08 -0.38 -27.41
N GLY A 26 -6.33 -0.31 -27.84
CA GLY A 26 -7.16 0.90 -27.74
C GLY A 26 -7.35 1.34 -26.28
N THR A 27 -7.57 0.40 -25.37
CA THR A 27 -7.69 0.67 -23.93
C THR A 27 -6.38 1.17 -23.33
N PHE A 28 -5.25 0.55 -23.67
CA PHE A 28 -3.93 1.05 -23.26
C PHE A 28 -3.67 2.46 -23.79
N TYR A 29 -3.93 2.70 -25.06
CA TYR A 29 -3.77 4.02 -25.66
C TYR A 29 -4.64 5.08 -24.95
N SER A 30 -5.92 4.75 -24.67
CA SER A 30 -6.83 5.64 -23.95
C SER A 30 -6.38 5.94 -22.52
N PHE A 31 -5.77 4.97 -21.82
CA PHE A 31 -5.19 5.17 -20.50
C PHE A 31 -4.04 6.18 -20.54
N PHE A 32 -3.08 6.00 -21.45
CA PHE A 32 -1.92 6.89 -21.55
C PHE A 32 -2.25 8.27 -22.10
N LYS A 33 -3.41 8.44 -22.73
CA LYS A 33 -3.92 9.74 -23.21
C LYS A 33 -4.58 10.57 -22.10
N LYS A 34 -4.84 9.98 -20.91
CA LYS A 34 -5.43 10.70 -19.77
C LYS A 34 -4.54 11.85 -19.31
N ARG A 35 -5.18 12.97 -18.96
CA ARG A 35 -4.47 14.14 -18.41
C ARG A 35 -3.80 13.76 -17.08
N GLY A 36 -2.50 14.02 -16.96
CA GLY A 36 -1.75 13.75 -15.74
C GLY A 36 -1.38 12.27 -15.53
N VAL A 37 -1.47 11.42 -16.57
CA VAL A 37 -1.16 9.98 -16.47
C VAL A 37 0.22 9.71 -15.89
N TRP A 38 1.24 10.46 -16.28
CA TRP A 38 2.61 10.24 -15.81
C TRP A 38 2.75 10.52 -14.30
N VAL A 39 2.05 11.54 -13.80
CA VAL A 39 2.02 11.82 -12.34
C VAL A 39 1.27 10.72 -11.61
N ALA A 40 0.15 10.24 -12.18
CA ALA A 40 -0.61 9.14 -11.60
C ALA A 40 0.20 7.83 -11.58
N VAL A 41 0.86 7.48 -12.68
CA VAL A 41 1.73 6.28 -12.77
C VAL A 41 2.89 6.39 -11.79
N LEU A 42 3.54 7.56 -11.71
CA LEU A 42 4.62 7.80 -10.74
C LEU A 42 4.13 7.63 -9.29
N PHE A 43 2.96 8.18 -8.97
CA PHE A 43 2.34 8.00 -7.67
C PHE A 43 2.05 6.51 -7.39
N ILE A 44 1.41 5.81 -8.33
CA ILE A 44 1.07 4.38 -8.16
C ILE A 44 2.32 3.52 -7.96
N LEU A 45 3.41 3.79 -8.67
CA LEU A 45 4.67 3.06 -8.56
C LEU A 45 5.41 3.34 -7.25
N LEU A 46 5.39 4.59 -6.77
CA LEU A 46 6.27 5.03 -5.69
C LEU A 46 5.58 5.27 -4.34
N TYR A 47 4.25 5.35 -4.30
CA TYR A 47 3.53 5.59 -3.03
C TYR A 47 3.84 4.53 -1.98
N ARG A 48 4.00 3.28 -2.39
CA ARG A 48 4.30 2.13 -1.53
C ARG A 48 5.77 1.72 -1.57
N PHE A 49 6.65 2.59 -2.04
CA PHE A 49 8.07 2.31 -2.20
C PHE A 49 8.78 1.84 -0.91
N PRO A 50 8.63 2.50 0.26
CA PRO A 50 9.22 2.03 1.51
C PRO A 50 8.61 0.71 1.98
N GLU A 51 7.29 0.57 1.88
CA GLU A 51 6.55 -0.61 2.30
C GLU A 51 6.92 -1.84 1.47
N ALA A 52 7.16 -1.68 0.17
CA ALA A 52 7.58 -2.78 -0.70
C ALA A 52 8.88 -3.46 -0.23
N GLN A 53 9.78 -2.70 0.35
CA GLN A 53 11.02 -3.19 0.95
C GLN A 53 10.78 -3.73 2.36
N LEU A 54 10.03 -3.00 3.18
CA LEU A 54 9.72 -3.35 4.56
C LEU A 54 9.06 -4.72 4.66
N VAL A 55 7.98 -4.96 3.92
CA VAL A 55 7.22 -6.22 3.92
C VAL A 55 8.09 -7.45 3.61
N LYS A 56 9.13 -7.29 2.81
CA LYS A 56 10.06 -8.39 2.48
C LYS A 56 10.98 -8.74 3.64
N MET A 57 11.27 -7.78 4.50
CA MET A 57 12.26 -7.95 5.57
C MET A 57 11.65 -8.12 6.97
N ILE A 58 10.34 -7.93 7.14
CA ILE A 58 9.67 -8.12 8.45
C ILE A 58 9.82 -9.55 8.96
N ASN A 59 9.48 -10.55 8.13
CA ASN A 59 9.58 -11.94 8.53
C ASN A 59 11.02 -12.37 8.83
N PRO A 60 12.03 -12.10 7.97
CA PRO A 60 13.43 -12.30 8.32
C PRO A 60 13.81 -11.62 9.64
N PHE A 61 13.46 -10.35 9.83
CA PHE A 61 13.78 -9.61 11.06
C PHE A 61 13.21 -10.26 12.32
N PHE A 62 12.01 -10.80 12.26
CA PHE A 62 11.41 -11.49 13.41
C PHE A 62 12.06 -12.84 13.70
N LEU A 63 12.44 -13.60 12.65
CA LEU A 63 12.93 -14.96 12.76
C LEU A 63 14.44 -15.06 12.98
N ASP A 64 15.21 -14.12 12.40
CA ASP A 64 16.66 -14.15 12.50
C ASP A 64 17.12 -14.04 13.98
N PRO A 65 18.21 -14.72 14.35
CA PRO A 65 18.73 -14.67 15.70
C PRO A 65 19.19 -13.26 16.10
N VAL A 66 19.18 -12.99 17.39
CA VAL A 66 19.55 -11.68 17.96
C VAL A 66 20.99 -11.28 17.57
N GLU A 67 21.91 -12.26 17.48
CA GLU A 67 23.30 -12.03 17.05
C GLU A 67 23.39 -11.50 15.60
N ALA A 68 22.39 -11.81 14.76
CA ALA A 68 22.27 -11.26 13.41
C ALA A 68 21.48 -9.94 13.35
N GLY A 69 21.06 -9.42 14.50
CA GLY A 69 20.27 -8.20 14.63
C GLY A 69 18.76 -8.41 14.49
N GLY A 70 18.28 -9.66 14.41
CA GLY A 70 16.87 -10.02 14.42
C GLY A 70 16.30 -10.10 15.85
N LEU A 71 15.04 -10.55 15.98
CA LEU A 71 14.37 -10.72 17.29
C LEU A 71 14.39 -12.16 17.80
N GLY A 72 14.83 -13.16 17.03
CA GLY A 72 14.89 -14.56 17.45
C GLY A 72 13.54 -15.20 17.77
N MET A 73 12.45 -14.71 17.16
CA MET A 73 11.11 -15.24 17.36
C MET A 73 10.94 -16.60 16.70
N ASN A 74 10.12 -17.45 17.27
CA ASN A 74 9.69 -18.67 16.60
C ASN A 74 8.52 -18.39 15.63
N THR A 75 8.28 -19.33 14.70
CA THR A 75 7.23 -19.20 13.67
C THR A 75 5.82 -19.05 14.27
N THR A 76 5.54 -19.63 15.42
CA THR A 76 4.24 -19.51 16.11
C THR A 76 4.05 -18.09 16.63
N GLN A 77 5.09 -17.51 17.24
CA GLN A 77 5.06 -16.11 17.70
C GLN A 77 4.87 -15.16 16.54
N VAL A 78 5.60 -15.34 15.43
CA VAL A 78 5.43 -14.51 14.21
C VAL A 78 4.01 -14.64 13.64
N GLY A 79 3.48 -15.86 13.60
CA GLY A 79 2.10 -16.13 13.17
C GLY A 79 1.06 -15.42 14.05
N LEU A 80 1.26 -15.36 15.35
CA LEU A 80 0.38 -14.63 16.28
C LEU A 80 0.49 -13.12 16.06
N VAL A 81 1.71 -12.59 16.08
CA VAL A 81 1.98 -11.15 16.01
C VAL A 81 1.55 -10.56 14.66
N TYR A 82 2.06 -11.12 13.57
CA TYR A 82 1.80 -10.56 12.24
C TYR A 82 0.54 -11.12 11.59
N GLY A 83 0.31 -12.44 11.74
CA GLY A 83 -0.84 -13.13 11.16
C GLY A 83 -2.17 -12.91 11.89
N THR A 84 -2.15 -12.60 13.18
CA THR A 84 -3.39 -12.36 13.95
C THR A 84 -3.53 -10.89 14.33
N ILE A 85 -2.63 -10.37 15.16
CA ILE A 85 -2.70 -9.00 15.66
C ILE A 85 -2.53 -8.00 14.50
N GLY A 86 -1.60 -8.26 13.58
CA GLY A 86 -1.38 -7.43 12.40
C GLY A 86 -2.61 -7.38 11.49
N ILE A 87 -3.26 -8.51 11.22
CA ILE A 87 -4.49 -8.55 10.39
C ILE A 87 -5.63 -7.79 11.05
N ILE A 88 -5.78 -7.86 12.37
CA ILE A 88 -6.78 -7.06 13.10
C ILE A 88 -6.49 -5.58 12.91
N GLY A 89 -5.23 -5.14 13.11
CA GLY A 89 -4.81 -3.77 12.89
C GLY A 89 -5.11 -3.28 11.47
N LEU A 90 -4.70 -4.05 10.47
CA LEU A 90 -4.94 -3.78 9.05
C LEU A 90 -6.42 -3.61 8.74
N THR A 91 -7.26 -4.52 9.23
CA THR A 91 -8.70 -4.52 8.96
C THR A 91 -9.38 -3.30 9.59
N VAL A 92 -9.09 -3.04 10.87
CA VAL A 92 -9.64 -1.86 11.59
C VAL A 92 -9.17 -0.57 10.92
N GLY A 93 -7.89 -0.48 10.56
CA GLY A 93 -7.32 0.66 9.86
C GLY A 93 -7.98 0.89 8.50
N GLY A 94 -8.19 -0.16 7.71
CA GLY A 94 -8.85 -0.09 6.40
C GLY A 94 -10.31 0.40 6.50
N ILE A 95 -11.08 -0.11 7.46
CA ILE A 95 -12.47 0.32 7.71
C ILE A 95 -12.49 1.79 8.13
N LEU A 96 -11.63 2.18 9.07
CA LEU A 96 -11.54 3.56 9.53
C LEU A 96 -11.10 4.50 8.39
N GLY A 97 -10.13 4.08 7.56
CA GLY A 97 -9.69 4.81 6.38
C GLY A 97 -10.84 5.09 5.41
N GLY A 98 -11.65 4.07 5.10
CA GLY A 98 -12.85 4.22 4.27
C GLY A 98 -13.87 5.20 4.88
N PHE A 99 -14.09 5.12 6.19
CA PHE A 99 -14.97 6.04 6.89
C PHE A 99 -14.47 7.48 6.87
N ILE A 100 -13.18 7.70 7.08
CA ILE A 100 -12.55 9.04 7.02
C ILE A 100 -12.77 9.64 5.62
N VAL A 101 -12.44 8.90 4.54
CA VAL A 101 -12.61 9.43 3.18
C VAL A 101 -14.06 9.73 2.87
N SER A 102 -15.01 8.90 3.30
CA SER A 102 -16.44 9.14 3.08
C SER A 102 -16.97 10.41 3.75
N ARG A 103 -16.28 10.89 4.80
CA ARG A 103 -16.66 12.11 5.55
C ARG A 103 -16.01 13.38 5.03
N ILE A 104 -14.71 13.33 4.76
CA ILE A 104 -13.92 14.55 4.43
C ILE A 104 -13.44 14.59 2.97
N GLY A 105 -13.67 13.52 2.20
CA GLY A 105 -13.24 13.36 0.81
C GLY A 105 -11.79 12.93 0.66
N LEU A 106 -11.48 12.36 -0.51
CA LEU A 106 -10.15 11.82 -0.79
C LEU A 106 -9.05 12.89 -0.72
N LYS A 107 -9.30 14.08 -1.30
CA LYS A 107 -8.31 15.16 -1.36
C LYS A 107 -7.79 15.58 0.02
N ARG A 108 -8.68 15.71 1.01
CA ARG A 108 -8.31 16.13 2.38
C ARG A 108 -7.70 15.01 3.19
N SER A 109 -8.07 13.75 2.91
CA SER A 109 -7.57 12.59 3.65
C SER A 109 -6.22 12.07 3.15
N LEU A 110 -5.78 12.43 1.93
CA LEU A 110 -4.53 11.93 1.35
C LEU A 110 -3.31 12.14 2.25
N TRP A 111 -3.11 13.36 2.76
CA TRP A 111 -1.96 13.67 3.61
C TRP A 111 -1.97 12.95 4.95
N PRO A 112 -3.05 13.02 5.77
CA PRO A 112 -3.13 12.24 7.00
C PRO A 112 -2.94 10.74 6.77
N MET A 113 -3.47 10.21 5.66
CA MET A 113 -3.37 8.79 5.32
C MET A 113 -1.96 8.40 4.83
N ALA A 114 -1.28 9.28 4.08
CA ALA A 114 0.12 9.05 3.73
C ALA A 114 1.03 9.07 4.97
N LEU A 115 0.76 9.96 5.92
CA LEU A 115 1.47 10.00 7.20
C LEU A 115 1.18 8.76 8.05
N SER A 116 -0.08 8.26 8.07
CA SER A 116 -0.42 7.04 8.80
C SER A 116 0.23 5.78 8.21
N LEU A 117 0.59 5.80 6.92
CA LEU A 117 1.36 4.73 6.27
C LEU A 117 2.85 4.80 6.63
N THR A 118 3.40 6.02 6.73
CA THR A 118 4.85 6.23 6.81
C THR A 118 5.37 6.33 8.24
N LEU A 119 4.68 7.06 9.12
CA LEU A 119 5.15 7.28 10.49
C LEU A 119 5.24 6.00 11.33
N PRO A 120 4.30 5.04 11.24
CA PRO A 120 4.39 3.81 12.00
C PRO A 120 5.61 2.94 11.66
N CYS A 121 6.25 3.11 10.49
CA CYS A 121 7.51 2.42 10.18
C CYS A 121 8.62 2.68 11.22
N LEU A 122 8.52 3.78 12.01
CA LEU A 122 9.41 4.07 13.13
C LEU A 122 9.42 2.97 14.19
N VAL A 123 8.34 2.18 14.33
CA VAL A 123 8.31 1.09 15.29
C VAL A 123 9.36 0.02 15.00
N PHE A 124 9.69 -0.20 13.71
CA PHE A 124 10.75 -1.14 13.33
C PHE A 124 12.15 -0.58 13.61
N CYS A 125 12.34 0.74 13.45
CA CYS A 125 13.58 1.40 13.91
C CYS A 125 13.76 1.19 15.42
N TRP A 126 12.69 1.40 16.21
CA TRP A 126 12.73 1.15 17.64
C TRP A 126 13.00 -0.31 17.97
N MET A 127 12.26 -1.26 17.37
CA MET A 127 12.45 -2.69 17.66
C MET A 127 13.88 -3.18 17.31
N SER A 128 14.44 -2.70 16.19
CA SER A 128 15.80 -3.11 15.78
C SER A 128 16.89 -2.54 16.68
N MET A 129 16.66 -1.43 17.35
CA MET A 129 17.59 -0.80 18.29
C MET A 129 17.42 -1.33 19.71
N ALA A 130 16.17 -1.53 20.16
CA ALA A 130 15.84 -1.97 21.50
C ALA A 130 15.95 -3.49 21.68
N GLN A 131 15.82 -4.25 20.59
CA GLN A 131 15.81 -5.72 20.53
C GLN A 131 15.00 -6.35 21.68
N PRO A 132 13.68 -6.07 21.78
CA PRO A 132 12.84 -6.61 22.83
C PRO A 132 12.82 -8.15 22.79
N ASP A 133 12.93 -8.80 23.97
CA ASP A 133 12.95 -10.26 24.07
C ASP A 133 11.53 -10.83 23.91
N PRO A 134 11.24 -11.60 22.84
CA PRO A 134 9.92 -12.16 22.61
C PRO A 134 9.49 -13.20 23.64
N ASN A 135 10.38 -13.68 24.52
CA ASN A 135 10.05 -14.58 25.60
C ASN A 135 9.67 -13.86 26.90
N HIS A 136 9.91 -12.55 26.97
CA HIS A 136 9.49 -11.71 28.08
C HIS A 136 8.12 -11.14 27.84
N LEU A 137 7.17 -11.30 28.77
CA LEU A 137 5.77 -10.95 28.58
C LEU A 137 5.55 -9.47 28.21
N LEU A 138 6.24 -8.54 28.87
CA LEU A 138 6.10 -7.11 28.60
C LEU A 138 6.62 -6.74 27.21
N ASP A 139 7.75 -7.30 26.81
CA ASP A 139 8.35 -7.06 25.51
C ASP A 139 7.47 -7.64 24.40
N MET A 140 6.88 -8.81 24.60
CA MET A 140 5.93 -9.40 23.67
C MET A 140 4.67 -8.53 23.51
N ILE A 141 4.18 -7.91 24.59
CA ILE A 141 3.07 -6.95 24.50
C ILE A 141 3.48 -5.71 23.70
N LEU A 142 4.69 -5.20 23.89
CA LEU A 142 5.22 -4.06 23.13
C LEU A 142 5.40 -4.40 21.64
N ILE A 143 5.91 -5.59 21.29
CA ILE A 143 6.02 -6.07 19.91
C ILE A 143 4.63 -6.14 19.26
N ASN A 144 3.65 -6.73 19.94
CA ASN A 144 2.28 -6.82 19.45
C ASN A 144 1.67 -5.43 19.22
N GLY A 145 1.85 -4.50 20.15
CA GLY A 145 1.39 -3.12 20.05
C GLY A 145 2.05 -2.38 18.89
N ALA A 146 3.35 -2.55 18.69
CA ALA A 146 4.11 -1.95 17.61
C ALA A 146 3.61 -2.44 16.24
N VAL A 147 3.44 -3.75 16.07
CA VAL A 147 2.92 -4.33 14.83
C VAL A 147 1.46 -3.94 14.59
N PHE A 148 0.63 -3.88 15.64
CA PHE A 148 -0.73 -3.39 15.52
C PHE A 148 -0.77 -1.95 14.99
N ILE A 149 0.02 -1.05 15.55
CA ILE A 149 0.08 0.36 15.14
C ILE A 149 0.56 0.49 13.68
N GLU A 150 1.58 -0.27 13.30
CA GLU A 150 2.10 -0.26 11.92
C GLU A 150 1.05 -0.77 10.94
N GLN A 151 0.45 -1.91 11.20
CA GLN A 151 -0.56 -2.51 10.33
C GLN A 151 -1.86 -1.70 10.29
N PHE A 152 -2.25 -1.08 11.38
CA PHE A 152 -3.36 -0.12 11.43
C PHE A 152 -3.07 1.09 10.53
N GLY A 153 -1.90 1.70 10.68
CA GLY A 153 -1.47 2.82 9.85
C GLY A 153 -1.40 2.46 8.37
N TYR A 154 -0.91 1.26 8.06
CA TYR A 154 -0.92 0.69 6.72
C TYR A 154 -2.34 0.55 6.17
N GLY A 155 -3.28 -0.02 6.93
CA GLY A 155 -4.67 -0.16 6.50
C GLY A 155 -5.34 1.18 6.16
N VAL A 156 -5.13 2.20 7.00
CA VAL A 156 -5.60 3.57 6.75
C VAL A 156 -5.00 4.13 5.47
N GLY A 157 -3.68 4.09 5.34
CA GLY A 157 -2.95 4.69 4.21
C GLY A 157 -3.21 3.98 2.88
N PHE A 158 -3.32 2.65 2.90
CA PHE A 158 -3.63 1.84 1.72
C PHE A 158 -5.02 2.14 1.16
N THR A 159 -5.99 2.48 2.02
CA THR A 159 -7.34 2.86 1.58
C THR A 159 -7.31 4.08 0.66
N SER A 160 -6.54 5.12 1.00
CA SER A 160 -6.43 6.31 0.14
C SER A 160 -5.80 6.00 -1.21
N PHE A 161 -4.81 5.11 -1.22
CA PHE A 161 -4.15 4.64 -2.44
C PHE A 161 -5.12 3.91 -3.38
N MET A 162 -5.91 2.96 -2.84
CA MET A 162 -6.92 2.24 -3.61
C MET A 162 -7.99 3.18 -4.17
N LEU A 163 -8.46 4.13 -3.37
CA LEU A 163 -9.44 5.12 -3.80
C LEU A 163 -8.87 6.07 -4.86
N TYR A 164 -7.59 6.43 -4.78
CA TYR A 164 -6.94 7.20 -5.83
C TYR A 164 -6.87 6.43 -7.15
N MET A 165 -6.53 5.13 -7.13
CA MET A 165 -6.55 4.30 -8.34
C MET A 165 -7.95 4.22 -8.96
N MET A 166 -8.99 4.09 -8.13
CA MET A 166 -10.39 4.13 -8.59
C MET A 166 -10.74 5.47 -9.22
N TYR A 167 -10.35 6.59 -8.59
CA TYR A 167 -10.52 7.94 -9.10
C TYR A 167 -9.84 8.12 -10.47
N PHE A 168 -8.59 7.70 -10.58
CA PHE A 168 -7.85 7.84 -11.84
C PHE A 168 -8.38 6.93 -12.94
N ALA A 169 -8.92 5.76 -12.59
CA ALA A 169 -9.50 4.82 -13.53
C ALA A 169 -10.85 5.29 -14.13
N GLU A 170 -11.52 6.31 -13.55
CA GLU A 170 -12.84 6.74 -14.02
C GLU A 170 -12.91 7.04 -15.52
N GLY A 171 -14.04 6.68 -16.14
CA GLY A 171 -14.29 6.85 -17.57
C GLY A 171 -14.93 5.62 -18.22
N PRO A 172 -15.09 5.62 -19.56
CA PRO A 172 -15.78 4.55 -20.28
C PRO A 172 -15.18 3.15 -20.10
N SER A 173 -13.85 3.05 -19.92
CA SER A 173 -13.11 1.80 -19.72
C SER A 173 -12.60 1.66 -18.28
N LYS A 174 -13.43 2.01 -17.28
CA LYS A 174 -13.06 2.07 -15.86
C LYS A 174 -12.40 0.80 -15.35
N THR A 175 -13.01 -0.37 -15.61
CA THR A 175 -12.49 -1.68 -15.16
C THR A 175 -11.11 -1.98 -15.73
N SER A 176 -10.94 -1.77 -17.03
CA SER A 176 -9.66 -2.01 -17.71
C SER A 176 -8.58 -1.02 -17.26
N HIS A 177 -8.92 0.27 -17.09
CA HIS A 177 -7.99 1.27 -16.55
C HIS A 177 -7.58 0.95 -15.11
N TYR A 178 -8.51 0.46 -14.29
CA TYR A 178 -8.18 0.03 -12.93
C TYR A 178 -7.26 -1.20 -12.94
N ALA A 179 -7.45 -2.15 -13.86
CA ALA A 179 -6.56 -3.28 -14.04
C ALA A 179 -5.13 -2.83 -14.43
N ILE A 180 -4.99 -1.81 -15.27
CA ILE A 180 -3.68 -1.22 -15.60
C ILE A 180 -3.05 -0.58 -14.35
N CYS A 181 -3.82 0.16 -13.55
CA CYS A 181 -3.33 0.73 -12.30
C CYS A 181 -2.85 -0.36 -11.33
N THR A 182 -3.58 -1.48 -11.20
CA THR A 182 -3.16 -2.59 -10.34
C THR A 182 -1.90 -3.30 -10.86
N ALA A 183 -1.69 -3.37 -12.17
CA ALA A 183 -0.44 -3.86 -12.74
C ALA A 183 0.75 -2.94 -12.38
N PHE A 184 0.60 -1.62 -12.47
CA PHE A 184 1.63 -0.68 -12.01
C PHE A 184 1.86 -0.76 -10.49
N MET A 185 0.79 -0.95 -9.69
CA MET A 185 0.92 -1.21 -8.26
C MET A 185 1.77 -2.46 -7.98
N ALA A 186 1.53 -3.55 -8.70
CA ALA A 186 2.31 -4.78 -8.56
C ALA A 186 3.79 -4.55 -8.90
N LEU A 187 4.09 -3.84 -10.01
CA LEU A 187 5.45 -3.48 -10.37
C LEU A 187 6.12 -2.60 -9.30
N GLY A 188 5.39 -1.62 -8.75
CA GLY A 188 5.87 -0.75 -7.67
C GLY A 188 6.19 -1.50 -6.38
N MET A 189 5.55 -2.65 -6.14
CA MET A 189 5.86 -3.53 -5.00
C MET A 189 7.00 -4.51 -5.33
N MET A 190 7.04 -5.05 -6.54
CA MET A 190 8.03 -6.06 -6.92
C MET A 190 9.43 -5.46 -7.01
N LEU A 191 9.60 -4.36 -7.74
CA LEU A 191 10.92 -3.82 -8.05
C LEU A 191 11.70 -3.41 -6.79
N PRO A 192 11.18 -2.57 -5.88
CA PRO A 192 11.91 -2.23 -4.66
C PRO A 192 12.09 -3.44 -3.73
N GLY A 193 11.08 -4.33 -3.67
CA GLY A 193 11.14 -5.53 -2.85
C GLY A 193 12.24 -6.52 -3.25
N MET A 194 12.60 -6.58 -4.55
CA MET A 194 13.68 -7.44 -5.02
C MET A 194 15.05 -7.08 -4.45
N PHE A 195 15.28 -5.79 -4.18
CA PHE A 195 16.56 -5.30 -3.66
C PHE A 195 16.61 -5.23 -2.14
N ALA A 196 15.47 -5.41 -1.45
CA ALA A 196 15.38 -5.22 -0.01
C ALA A 196 16.36 -6.10 0.79
N GLY A 197 16.45 -7.40 0.44
CA GLY A 197 17.38 -8.32 1.10
C GLY A 197 18.85 -7.97 0.88
N TRP A 198 19.21 -7.56 -0.35
CA TRP A 198 20.57 -7.12 -0.64
C TRP A 198 20.93 -5.86 0.14
N ILE A 199 20.04 -4.86 0.18
CA ILE A 199 20.24 -3.62 0.95
C ILE A 199 20.41 -3.95 2.44
N GLN A 200 19.54 -4.83 2.98
CA GLN A 200 19.61 -5.24 4.38
C GLN A 200 20.94 -5.94 4.71
N GLN A 201 21.43 -6.83 3.84
CA GLN A 201 22.72 -7.50 4.04
C GLN A 201 23.91 -6.53 4.12
N GLN A 202 23.85 -5.40 3.35
CA GLN A 202 24.89 -4.39 3.37
C GLN A 202 24.81 -3.47 4.60
N LEU A 203 23.59 -3.15 5.04
CA LEU A 203 23.35 -2.13 6.07
C LEU A 203 23.15 -2.71 7.48
N GLY A 204 22.75 -3.98 7.59
CA GLY A 204 22.21 -4.55 8.81
C GLY A 204 20.78 -4.03 9.11
N TYR A 205 20.05 -4.66 10.06
CA TYR A 205 18.66 -4.34 10.32
C TYR A 205 18.43 -2.89 10.79
N VAL A 206 19.24 -2.39 11.72
CA VAL A 206 19.08 -1.03 12.25
C VAL A 206 19.16 0.02 11.15
N ASN A 207 20.23 0.00 10.36
CA ASN A 207 20.36 0.99 9.29
C ASN A 207 19.39 0.76 8.13
N PHE A 208 18.97 -0.49 7.89
CA PHE A 208 17.94 -0.80 6.91
C PHE A 208 16.59 -0.16 7.29
N PHE A 209 16.15 -0.21 8.53
CA PHE A 209 14.91 0.45 8.92
C PHE A 209 15.02 1.98 8.88
N TRP A 210 16.18 2.55 9.18
CA TRP A 210 16.42 3.98 8.94
C TRP A 210 16.42 4.34 7.45
N TRP A 211 16.93 3.46 6.59
CA TRP A 211 16.80 3.59 5.14
C TRP A 211 15.32 3.59 4.71
N ILE A 212 14.49 2.71 5.27
CA ILE A 212 13.03 2.72 5.02
C ILE A 212 12.43 4.08 5.40
N MET A 213 12.83 4.66 6.52
CA MET A 213 12.36 5.99 6.93
C MET A 213 12.75 7.09 5.93
N LEU A 214 13.94 7.04 5.36
CA LEU A 214 14.34 7.95 4.27
C LEU A 214 13.46 7.72 3.03
N CYS A 215 13.18 6.46 2.69
CA CYS A 215 12.30 6.11 1.57
C CYS A 215 10.85 6.59 1.79
N CYS A 216 10.39 6.77 3.03
CA CYS A 216 9.08 7.38 3.32
C CYS A 216 8.95 8.81 2.76
N GLY A 217 10.07 9.53 2.64
CA GLY A 217 10.12 10.83 1.95
C GLY A 217 9.65 10.76 0.49
N VAL A 218 9.91 9.64 -0.20
CA VAL A 218 9.44 9.41 -1.58
C VAL A 218 7.92 9.34 -1.62
N THR A 219 7.29 8.59 -0.69
CA THR A 219 5.82 8.51 -0.56
C THR A 219 5.20 9.89 -0.36
N LEU A 220 5.76 10.70 0.53
CA LEU A 220 5.27 12.05 0.79
C LEU A 220 5.47 12.97 -0.43
N ALA A 221 6.62 12.87 -1.11
CA ALA A 221 6.91 13.65 -2.30
C ALA A 221 5.91 13.35 -3.44
N VAL A 222 5.64 12.07 -3.73
CA VAL A 222 4.67 11.74 -4.80
C VAL A 222 3.23 12.08 -4.40
N THR A 223 2.91 12.03 -3.10
CA THR A 223 1.60 12.48 -2.59
C THR A 223 1.40 14.00 -2.83
N ALA A 224 2.46 14.80 -2.73
CA ALA A 224 2.40 16.23 -3.02
C ALA A 224 2.16 16.57 -4.50
N LEU A 225 2.55 15.67 -5.41
CA LEU A 225 2.42 15.89 -6.86
C LEU A 225 1.01 15.64 -7.40
N ILE A 226 0.21 14.81 -6.73
CA ILE A 226 -1.11 14.43 -7.24
C ILE A 226 -2.17 15.51 -6.98
N LYS A 227 -3.08 15.64 -7.94
CA LYS A 227 -4.23 16.54 -7.86
C LYS A 227 -5.51 15.70 -7.90
N VAL A 228 -6.34 15.83 -6.89
CA VAL A 228 -7.63 15.13 -6.77
C VAL A 228 -8.75 16.16 -6.70
N ASP A 229 -9.88 15.86 -7.34
CA ASP A 229 -11.09 16.68 -7.25
C ASP A 229 -11.60 16.68 -5.80
N PRO A 230 -11.89 17.86 -5.23
CA PRO A 230 -12.39 17.96 -3.85
C PRO A 230 -13.72 17.24 -3.59
N SER A 231 -14.53 17.03 -4.61
CA SER A 231 -15.85 16.38 -4.50
C SER A 231 -15.76 14.86 -4.45
N PHE A 232 -14.63 14.26 -4.89
CA PHE A 232 -14.50 12.82 -4.96
C PHE A 232 -14.41 12.18 -3.57
N GLY A 233 -15.22 11.14 -3.39
CA GLY A 233 -15.27 10.35 -2.14
C GLY A 233 -16.16 10.95 -1.04
N VAL A 234 -16.70 12.15 -1.22
CA VAL A 234 -17.65 12.74 -0.25
C VAL A 234 -19.04 12.15 -0.47
N LYS A 235 -19.65 11.63 0.59
CA LYS A 235 -21.03 11.15 0.54
C LYS A 235 -21.96 12.34 0.23
N GLN A 236 -22.58 12.33 -0.95
CA GLN A 236 -23.64 13.29 -1.27
C GLN A 236 -24.82 13.06 -0.29
N LYS A 237 -25.25 14.13 0.34
CA LYS A 237 -26.41 14.12 1.26
C LYS A 237 -27.71 13.97 0.48
#